data_aa48faa674c818ecd5703631b89f0288
#
_entry.id   aa48faa674c818ecd5703631b89f0288
#
_cell.length_a   1.000
_cell.length_b   1.000
_cell.length_c   1.000
_cell.angle_alpha   90.00
_cell.angle_beta   90.00
_cell.angle_gamma   90.00
#
_symmetry.space_group_name_H-M   'P 1'
#
loop_
_entity.id
_entity.type
_entity.pdbx_description
1 polymer ?
#
loop_
_entity_poly.entity_id
_entity_poly.type
_entity_poly.pdbx_seq_one_letter_code
_entity_poly.pdbx_strand_id
1 'polypeptide(L)'
;MPNLIFAVCCFFFFVLVGSASAQTASEVVIEAFKGFDQDYREKWGFDELREDGEKTWFGRFSPESGGLWTLLKVDGRDPTEEETAEYLEEKKAQRERETSDDEQGGPPRSPIESIDLTTLVLEQDTSESLVYSFLPVGRGDQAKMMKKMRGELAVRKSDSCIEHLEITNPKPFRPQITVKLNRFFSRFDF
;
A
#
# COMPACT_ATOMS: atom_id res chain seq x y z
N MET A 1 -81.60 -2.12 -10.13
CA MET A 1 -80.45 -2.77 -9.49
C MET A 1 -79.22 -2.63 -10.42
N PRO A 2 -78.29 -1.72 -10.21
CA PRO A 2 -77.13 -1.62 -11.06
C PRO A 2 -75.94 -2.30 -10.40
N ASN A 3 -75.28 -3.13 -11.20
CA ASN A 3 -74.07 -3.86 -10.89
C ASN A 3 -72.82 -2.90 -10.77
N LEU A 4 -72.19 -2.90 -9.62
CA LEU A 4 -71.00 -2.19 -9.38
C LEU A 4 -69.83 -3.09 -9.77
N ILE A 5 -69.16 -2.79 -10.90
CA ILE A 5 -67.89 -3.45 -11.33
C ILE A 5 -66.76 -2.76 -10.65
N PHE A 6 -66.13 -3.46 -9.71
CA PHE A 6 -64.89 -3.03 -9.06
C PHE A 6 -63.69 -3.34 -9.98
N ALA A 7 -63.15 -2.31 -10.63
CA ALA A 7 -61.91 -2.43 -11.38
C ALA A 7 -60.71 -2.33 -10.40
N VAL A 8 -60.08 -3.47 -10.13
CA VAL A 8 -58.83 -3.52 -9.37
C VAL A 8 -57.68 -3.22 -10.32
N CYS A 9 -57.19 -1.98 -10.28
CA CYS A 9 -55.92 -1.61 -10.92
C CYS A 9 -54.76 -2.14 -10.12
N CYS A 10 -54.20 -3.29 -10.52
CA CYS A 10 -52.93 -3.75 -10.04
C CYS A 10 -51.80 -2.89 -10.63
N PHE A 11 -51.34 -1.92 -9.86
CA PHE A 11 -50.08 -1.20 -10.15
C PHE A 11 -48.93 -2.14 -9.88
N PHE A 12 -48.40 -2.76 -10.94
CA PHE A 12 -47.08 -3.41 -10.89
C PHE A 12 -46.02 -2.34 -10.81
N PHE A 13 -45.57 -2.05 -9.59
CA PHE A 13 -44.30 -1.34 -9.38
C PHE A 13 -43.16 -2.29 -9.77
N PHE A 14 -42.70 -2.18 -11.02
CA PHE A 14 -41.38 -2.72 -11.42
C PHE A 14 -40.33 -1.91 -10.67
N VAL A 15 -39.91 -2.39 -9.51
CA VAL A 15 -38.65 -1.93 -8.88
C VAL A 15 -37.55 -2.46 -9.78
N LEU A 16 -37.06 -1.62 -10.67
CA LEU A 16 -35.77 -1.79 -11.33
C LEU A 16 -34.69 -1.73 -10.22
N VAL A 17 -34.43 -2.87 -9.61
CA VAL A 17 -33.23 -3.08 -8.82
C VAL A 17 -32.09 -3.06 -9.83
N GLY A 18 -31.55 -1.86 -10.08
CA GLY A 18 -30.30 -1.72 -10.79
C GLY A 18 -29.28 -2.57 -10.04
N SER A 19 -28.85 -3.67 -10.64
CA SER A 19 -27.71 -4.44 -10.15
C SER A 19 -26.50 -3.52 -10.23
N ALA A 20 -26.25 -2.77 -9.17
CA ALA A 20 -24.95 -2.16 -8.98
C ALA A 20 -23.97 -3.34 -8.95
N SER A 21 -23.22 -3.52 -10.02
CA SER A 21 -22.13 -4.49 -10.07
C SER A 21 -21.22 -4.16 -8.92
N ALA A 22 -21.16 -5.03 -7.90
CA ALA A 22 -20.23 -4.84 -6.81
C ALA A 22 -18.81 -4.87 -7.41
N GLN A 23 -18.11 -3.77 -7.28
CA GLN A 23 -16.74 -3.65 -7.75
C GLN A 23 -15.87 -4.67 -6.99
N THR A 24 -15.05 -5.42 -7.70
CA THR A 24 -14.16 -6.39 -7.06
C THR A 24 -13.06 -5.67 -6.27
N ALA A 25 -12.51 -6.32 -5.25
CA ALA A 25 -11.39 -5.77 -4.47
C ALA A 25 -10.22 -5.34 -5.37
N SER A 26 -9.92 -6.16 -6.39
CA SER A 26 -8.87 -5.85 -7.36
C SER A 26 -9.16 -4.59 -8.18
N GLU A 27 -10.41 -4.38 -8.62
CA GLU A 27 -10.80 -3.19 -9.38
C GLU A 27 -10.69 -1.93 -8.53
N VAL A 28 -11.09 -1.98 -7.25
CA VAL A 28 -10.95 -0.85 -6.31
C VAL A 28 -9.49 -0.49 -6.15
N VAL A 29 -8.63 -1.48 -5.90
CA VAL A 29 -7.20 -1.27 -5.70
C VAL A 29 -6.53 -0.76 -6.98
N ILE A 30 -6.83 -1.34 -8.14
CA ILE A 30 -6.30 -0.85 -9.43
C ILE A 30 -6.72 0.60 -9.67
N GLU A 31 -7.96 0.96 -9.39
CA GLU A 31 -8.45 2.34 -9.55
C GLU A 31 -7.70 3.29 -8.64
N ALA A 32 -7.49 2.91 -7.37
CA ALA A 32 -6.74 3.73 -6.41
C ALA A 32 -5.29 3.98 -6.84
N PHE A 33 -4.69 3.05 -7.58
CA PHE A 33 -3.32 3.20 -8.11
C PHE A 33 -3.25 3.91 -9.46
N LYS A 34 -4.35 4.25 -10.13
CA LYS A 34 -4.30 4.97 -11.42
C LYS A 34 -3.64 6.35 -11.32
N GLY A 35 -3.71 6.99 -10.17
CA GLY A 35 -3.00 8.25 -9.91
C GLY A 35 -1.48 8.07 -9.69
N PHE A 36 -1.04 6.83 -9.46
CA PHE A 36 0.37 6.46 -9.31
C PHE A 36 0.95 6.04 -10.66
N ASP A 37 1.20 7.01 -11.54
CA ASP A 37 1.96 6.77 -12.77
C ASP A 37 3.45 6.52 -12.45
N GLN A 38 4.26 6.25 -13.48
CA GLN A 38 5.69 5.97 -13.32
C GLN A 38 6.47 7.13 -12.67
N ASP A 39 5.89 8.33 -12.69
CA ASP A 39 6.50 9.56 -12.15
C ASP A 39 5.99 9.89 -10.73
N TYR A 40 5.37 8.93 -10.01
CA TYR A 40 4.81 9.20 -8.67
C TYR A 40 5.84 9.80 -7.72
N ARG A 41 7.12 9.41 -7.83
CA ARG A 41 8.23 9.96 -7.03
C ARG A 41 8.52 11.43 -7.33
N GLU A 42 8.15 11.92 -8.50
CA GLU A 42 8.34 13.33 -8.86
C GLU A 42 7.18 14.21 -8.36
N LYS A 43 6.03 13.60 -8.07
CA LYS A 43 4.80 14.32 -7.73
C LYS A 43 4.38 14.17 -6.27
N TRP A 44 4.75 13.05 -5.63
CA TRP A 44 4.22 12.69 -4.30
C TRP A 44 5.32 12.63 -3.26
N GLY A 45 5.17 13.42 -2.19
CA GLY A 45 5.91 13.22 -0.96
C GLY A 45 5.27 12.11 -0.14
N PHE A 46 6.08 11.37 0.60
CA PHE A 46 5.57 10.34 1.50
C PHE A 46 6.47 10.18 2.72
N ASP A 47 5.88 9.73 3.80
CA ASP A 47 6.57 9.40 5.03
C ASP A 47 6.82 7.89 5.10
N GLU A 48 8.02 7.51 5.54
CA GLU A 48 8.40 6.13 5.78
C GLU A 48 8.65 5.91 7.27
N LEU A 49 7.94 4.97 7.88
CA LEU A 49 8.27 4.44 9.19
C LEU A 49 8.81 3.03 9.02
N ARG A 50 10.07 2.82 9.40
CA ARG A 50 10.74 1.51 9.32
C ARG A 50 11.21 1.10 10.70
N GLU A 51 10.91 -0.13 11.09
CA GLU A 51 11.49 -0.79 12.26
C GLU A 51 12.49 -1.86 11.79
N ASP A 52 13.73 -1.70 12.19
CA ASP A 52 14.83 -2.59 11.83
C ASP A 52 15.55 -3.05 13.10
N GLY A 53 15.25 -4.27 13.51
CA GLY A 53 15.79 -4.83 14.73
C GLY A 53 15.34 -4.08 15.98
N GLU A 54 16.24 -3.28 16.55
CA GLU A 54 15.99 -2.51 17.78
C GLU A 54 15.71 -1.02 17.52
N LYS A 55 15.90 -0.56 16.27
CA LYS A 55 15.76 0.85 15.89
C LYS A 55 14.50 1.09 15.06
N THR A 56 13.90 2.24 15.30
CA THR A 56 12.79 2.79 14.49
C THR A 56 13.28 4.03 13.76
N TRP A 57 13.17 4.03 12.44
CA TRP A 57 13.56 5.12 11.57
C TRP A 57 12.32 5.77 11.00
N PHE A 58 12.19 7.08 11.13
CA PHE A 58 11.11 7.86 10.52
C PHE A 58 11.70 8.88 9.56
N GLY A 59 11.45 8.69 8.28
CA GLY A 59 11.96 9.53 7.21
C GLY A 59 10.87 10.08 6.32
N ARG A 60 11.22 11.11 5.57
CA ARG A 60 10.33 11.75 4.59
C ARG A 60 11.03 11.88 3.25
N PHE A 61 10.32 11.48 2.21
CA PHE A 61 10.68 11.81 0.84
C PHE A 61 9.90 13.04 0.39
N SER A 62 10.57 14.05 -0.16
CA SER A 62 9.94 15.26 -0.67
C SER A 62 10.39 15.55 -2.09
N PRO A 63 9.48 15.54 -3.08
CA PRO A 63 9.80 15.93 -4.45
C PRO A 63 10.15 17.42 -4.55
N GLU A 64 9.54 18.28 -3.72
CA GLU A 64 9.83 19.73 -3.68
C GLU A 64 11.29 20.03 -3.30
N SER A 65 11.93 19.12 -2.56
CA SER A 65 13.35 19.21 -2.20
C SER A 65 14.27 18.56 -3.26
N GLY A 66 13.82 18.39 -4.50
CA GLY A 66 14.58 17.72 -5.56
C GLY A 66 14.58 16.20 -5.45
N GLY A 67 13.58 15.61 -4.82
CA GLY A 67 13.47 14.15 -4.63
C GLY A 67 14.44 13.62 -3.60
N LEU A 68 14.67 14.37 -2.52
CA LEU A 68 15.57 14.00 -1.45
C LEU A 68 14.84 13.38 -0.26
N TRP A 69 15.52 12.45 0.39
CA TRP A 69 15.13 11.92 1.67
C TRP A 69 15.62 12.79 2.81
N THR A 70 14.82 12.89 3.84
CA THR A 70 15.18 13.55 5.11
C THR A 70 14.87 12.58 6.25
N LEU A 71 15.84 12.29 7.10
CA LEU A 71 15.62 11.55 8.33
C LEU A 71 15.05 12.51 9.38
N LEU A 72 13.85 12.21 9.88
CA LEU A 72 13.13 13.06 10.83
C LEU A 72 13.33 12.61 12.28
N LYS A 73 13.28 11.29 12.53
CA LYS A 73 13.39 10.71 13.87
C LYS A 73 14.08 9.35 13.84
N VAL A 74 14.79 9.04 14.93
CA VAL A 74 15.30 7.71 15.27
C VAL A 74 14.84 7.39 16.69
N ASP A 75 14.10 6.29 16.87
CA ASP A 75 13.52 5.90 18.18
C ASP A 75 12.69 7.03 18.83
N GLY A 76 11.98 7.81 18.01
CA GLY A 76 11.16 8.95 18.45
C GLY A 76 11.92 10.22 18.80
N ARG A 77 13.25 10.24 18.84
CA ARG A 77 14.12 11.39 19.10
C ARG A 77 14.69 11.99 17.81
N ASP A 78 15.27 13.17 17.91
CA ASP A 78 16.02 13.77 16.81
C ASP A 78 17.25 12.91 16.48
N PRO A 79 17.53 12.70 15.16
CA PRO A 79 18.66 11.91 14.72
C PRO A 79 19.99 12.62 15.02
N THR A 80 21.05 11.85 15.24
CA THR A 80 22.42 12.36 15.25
C THR A 80 22.92 12.61 13.82
N GLU A 81 24.03 13.33 13.67
CA GLU A 81 24.68 13.53 12.36
C GLU A 81 25.10 12.19 11.74
N GLU A 82 25.61 11.26 12.55
CA GLU A 82 26.03 9.93 12.12
C GLU A 82 24.84 9.10 11.60
N GLU A 83 23.72 9.07 12.34
CA GLU A 83 22.50 8.38 11.93
C GLU A 83 21.90 8.98 10.65
N THR A 84 21.98 10.30 10.52
CA THR A 84 21.53 10.98 9.30
C THR A 84 22.38 10.60 8.10
N ALA A 85 23.69 10.55 8.26
CA ALA A 85 24.63 10.16 7.21
C ALA A 85 24.41 8.69 6.81
N GLU A 86 24.27 7.77 7.76
CA GLU A 86 23.99 6.34 7.54
C GLU A 86 22.68 6.16 6.74
N TYR A 87 21.61 6.83 7.16
CA TYR A 87 20.31 6.75 6.50
C TYR A 87 20.36 7.26 5.05
N LEU A 88 21.00 8.40 4.81
CA LEU A 88 21.10 8.99 3.47
C LEU A 88 21.99 8.16 2.53
N GLU A 89 23.09 7.58 3.02
CA GLU A 89 23.92 6.64 2.26
C GLU A 89 23.12 5.39 1.86
N GLU A 90 22.33 4.84 2.78
CA GLU A 90 21.47 3.70 2.48
C GLU A 90 20.44 4.04 1.39
N LYS A 91 19.76 5.20 1.51
CA LYS A 91 18.78 5.66 0.50
C LYS A 91 19.42 5.91 -0.86
N LYS A 92 20.63 6.44 -0.88
CA LYS A 92 21.41 6.62 -2.11
C LYS A 92 21.76 5.27 -2.74
N ALA A 93 22.28 4.32 -1.96
CA ALA A 93 22.61 2.99 -2.44
C ALA A 93 21.37 2.21 -2.91
N GLN A 94 20.21 2.44 -2.28
CA GLN A 94 18.93 1.90 -2.74
C GLN A 94 18.56 2.47 -4.10
N ARG A 95 18.64 3.78 -4.29
CA ARG A 95 18.34 4.46 -5.56
C ARG A 95 19.27 3.99 -6.69
N GLU A 96 20.56 3.83 -6.41
CA GLU A 96 21.53 3.34 -7.39
C GLU A 96 21.23 1.90 -7.84
N ARG A 97 20.83 1.04 -6.91
CA ARG A 97 20.35 -0.32 -7.23
C ARG A 97 19.09 -0.30 -8.08
N GLU A 98 18.11 0.54 -7.74
CA GLU A 98 16.87 0.70 -8.48
C GLU A 98 17.09 1.17 -9.93
N THR A 99 18.13 1.96 -10.18
CA THR A 99 18.45 2.45 -11.54
C THR A 99 19.34 1.47 -12.32
N SER A 100 20.12 0.62 -11.65
CA SER A 100 21.02 -0.34 -12.31
C SER A 100 20.38 -1.69 -12.65
N ASP A 101 19.31 -2.07 -11.96
CA ASP A 101 18.70 -3.41 -12.04
C ASP A 101 17.51 -3.52 -12.99
N ASP A 102 17.39 -2.65 -13.99
CA ASP A 102 16.29 -2.72 -14.99
C ASP A 102 16.22 -4.06 -15.75
N GLU A 103 17.26 -4.88 -15.73
CA GLU A 103 17.31 -6.16 -16.43
C GLU A 103 17.15 -7.42 -15.55
N GLN A 104 17.27 -7.33 -14.21
CA GLN A 104 17.31 -8.54 -13.36
C GLN A 104 16.42 -8.52 -12.11
N GLY A 105 15.33 -7.76 -12.10
CA GLY A 105 14.34 -7.82 -11.03
C GLY A 105 14.53 -6.78 -9.93
N GLY A 106 14.81 -5.55 -10.32
CA GLY A 106 14.79 -4.38 -9.44
C GLY A 106 13.47 -4.19 -8.70
N PRO A 107 13.42 -3.24 -7.76
CA PRO A 107 12.20 -2.95 -7.03
C PRO A 107 11.03 -2.62 -7.98
N PRO A 108 9.80 -2.83 -7.54
CA PRO A 108 8.63 -2.54 -8.37
C PRO A 108 8.68 -1.09 -8.88
N ARG A 109 8.43 -0.90 -10.18
CA ARG A 109 8.34 0.44 -10.77
C ARG A 109 7.11 1.20 -10.28
N SER A 110 6.07 0.44 -9.93
CA SER A 110 4.83 0.95 -9.33
C SER A 110 4.55 0.18 -8.04
N PRO A 111 4.08 0.84 -6.98
CA PRO A 111 3.71 0.16 -5.73
C PRO A 111 2.69 -0.96 -5.93
N ILE A 112 1.80 -0.86 -6.93
CA ILE A 112 0.83 -1.93 -7.25
C ILE A 112 1.50 -3.25 -7.64
N GLU A 113 2.70 -3.20 -8.25
CA GLU A 113 3.45 -4.40 -8.62
C GLU A 113 3.97 -5.19 -7.41
N SER A 114 3.98 -4.56 -6.24
CA SER A 114 4.32 -5.23 -4.97
C SER A 114 3.13 -5.95 -4.33
N ILE A 115 1.94 -5.87 -4.93
CA ILE A 115 0.69 -6.42 -4.40
C ILE A 115 0.27 -7.62 -5.24
N ASP A 116 0.09 -8.78 -4.62
CA ASP A 116 -0.61 -9.89 -5.26
C ASP A 116 -2.13 -9.64 -5.18
N LEU A 117 -2.66 -9.05 -6.25
CA LEU A 117 -4.09 -8.69 -6.34
C LEU A 117 -5.03 -9.88 -6.18
N THR A 118 -4.55 -11.11 -6.41
CA THR A 118 -5.36 -12.33 -6.24
C THR A 118 -5.56 -12.72 -4.77
N THR A 119 -4.76 -12.13 -3.88
CA THR A 119 -4.76 -12.41 -2.44
C THR A 119 -5.45 -11.33 -1.62
N LEU A 120 -6.03 -10.32 -2.26
CA LEU A 120 -6.74 -9.24 -1.58
C LEU A 120 -7.93 -9.76 -0.79
N VAL A 121 -7.97 -9.41 0.49
CA VAL A 121 -9.08 -9.68 1.40
C VAL A 121 -9.52 -8.37 2.03
N LEU A 122 -10.81 -8.05 1.93
CA LEU A 122 -11.37 -6.89 2.62
C LEU A 122 -11.48 -7.21 4.11
N GLU A 123 -10.68 -6.53 4.93
CA GLU A 123 -10.63 -6.69 6.39
C GLU A 123 -11.59 -5.74 7.10
N GLN A 124 -11.71 -4.50 6.59
CA GLN A 124 -12.58 -3.49 7.17
C GLN A 124 -13.28 -2.69 6.07
N ASP A 125 -14.55 -2.42 6.31
CA ASP A 125 -15.39 -1.54 5.50
C ASP A 125 -16.01 -0.50 6.45
N THR A 126 -15.37 0.68 6.53
CA THR A 126 -15.82 1.80 7.34
C THR A 126 -16.62 2.81 6.51
N SER A 127 -17.15 3.86 7.13
CA SER A 127 -17.77 4.97 6.39
C SER A 127 -16.77 5.75 5.52
N GLU A 128 -15.49 5.72 5.86
CA GLU A 128 -14.45 6.56 5.26
C GLU A 128 -13.53 5.76 4.34
N SER A 129 -13.16 4.55 4.73
CA SER A 129 -12.12 3.78 4.05
C SER A 129 -12.47 2.30 3.90
N LEU A 130 -11.87 1.68 2.90
CA LEU A 130 -11.77 0.23 2.70
C LEU A 130 -10.36 -0.20 3.04
N VAL A 131 -10.22 -1.17 3.96
CA VAL A 131 -8.91 -1.72 4.35
C VAL A 131 -8.79 -3.14 3.83
N TYR A 132 -7.75 -3.39 3.05
CA TYR A 132 -7.45 -4.69 2.46
C TYR A 132 -6.16 -5.26 3.02
N SER A 133 -6.14 -6.56 3.32
CA SER A 133 -4.89 -7.31 3.48
C SER A 133 -4.50 -7.98 2.16
N PHE A 134 -3.18 -8.22 1.98
CA PHE A 134 -2.65 -8.87 0.79
C PHE A 134 -1.31 -9.58 1.07
N LEU A 135 -0.88 -10.42 0.11
CA LEU A 135 0.48 -10.95 0.07
C LEU A 135 1.35 -10.05 -0.79
N PRO A 136 2.47 -9.52 -0.24
CA PRO A 136 3.38 -8.74 -1.06
C PRO A 136 4.15 -9.64 -2.04
N VAL A 137 4.39 -9.11 -3.23
CA VAL A 137 5.18 -9.73 -4.29
C VAL A 137 6.61 -9.19 -4.21
N GLY A 138 7.57 -10.08 -4.16
CA GLY A 138 8.99 -9.75 -4.27
C GLY A 138 9.58 -10.30 -5.56
N ARG A 139 10.64 -9.68 -6.04
CA ARG A 139 11.40 -10.12 -7.21
C ARG A 139 12.79 -10.63 -6.78
N GLY A 140 13.36 -11.52 -7.59
CA GLY A 140 14.69 -12.03 -7.34
C GLY A 140 14.84 -12.62 -5.92
N ASP A 141 15.91 -12.24 -5.25
CA ASP A 141 16.22 -12.73 -3.89
C ASP A 141 15.22 -12.30 -2.83
N GLN A 142 14.52 -11.18 -3.03
CA GLN A 142 13.50 -10.68 -2.11
C GLN A 142 12.23 -11.56 -2.11
N ALA A 143 11.97 -12.32 -3.18
CA ALA A 143 10.75 -13.12 -3.31
C ALA A 143 10.55 -14.11 -2.14
N LYS A 144 11.64 -14.68 -1.62
CA LYS A 144 11.58 -15.61 -0.48
C LYS A 144 11.20 -14.90 0.82
N MET A 145 11.68 -13.68 0.99
CA MET A 145 11.38 -12.84 2.15
C MET A 145 9.93 -12.37 2.11
N MET A 146 9.48 -11.86 0.97
CA MET A 146 8.11 -11.34 0.80
C MET A 146 7.03 -12.38 1.08
N LYS A 147 7.28 -13.67 0.83
CA LYS A 147 6.36 -14.76 1.20
C LYS A 147 6.11 -14.89 2.71
N LYS A 148 6.97 -14.30 3.55
CA LYS A 148 6.84 -14.28 5.02
C LYS A 148 6.20 -12.98 5.54
N MET A 149 5.95 -12.04 4.64
CA MET A 149 5.35 -10.75 4.94
C MET A 149 3.84 -10.77 4.73
N ARG A 150 3.20 -9.73 5.24
CA ARG A 150 1.79 -9.38 4.98
C ARG A 150 1.75 -7.90 4.67
N GLY A 151 0.87 -7.54 3.75
CA GLY A 151 0.57 -6.17 3.41
C GLY A 151 -0.81 -5.77 3.88
N GLU A 152 -0.96 -4.49 4.18
CA GLU A 152 -2.24 -3.81 4.40
C GLU A 152 -2.29 -2.57 3.53
N LEU A 153 -3.45 -2.30 2.96
CA LEU A 153 -3.70 -1.15 2.10
C LEU A 153 -5.03 -0.53 2.51
N ALA A 154 -5.03 0.77 2.81
CA ALA A 154 -6.26 1.53 3.01
C ALA A 154 -6.56 2.41 1.80
N VAL A 155 -7.81 2.34 1.31
CA VAL A 155 -8.32 3.16 0.22
C VAL A 155 -9.45 4.02 0.73
N ARG A 156 -9.34 5.33 0.58
CA ARG A 156 -10.35 6.30 0.96
C ARG A 156 -11.53 6.26 -0.03
N LYS A 157 -12.75 6.18 0.52
CA LYS A 157 -13.97 6.04 -0.30
C LYS A 157 -14.37 7.31 -1.04
N SER A 158 -14.04 8.49 -0.50
CA SER A 158 -14.48 9.78 -1.05
C SER A 158 -13.88 10.09 -2.42
N ASP A 159 -12.66 9.66 -2.67
CA ASP A 159 -11.88 9.98 -3.88
C ASP A 159 -11.12 8.78 -4.45
N SER A 160 -11.30 7.60 -3.85
CA SER A 160 -10.59 6.37 -4.22
C SER A 160 -9.06 6.51 -4.14
N CYS A 161 -8.54 7.39 -3.29
CA CYS A 161 -7.11 7.54 -3.08
C CYS A 161 -6.58 6.57 -2.03
N ILE A 162 -5.32 6.17 -2.18
CA ILE A 162 -4.62 5.38 -1.17
C ILE A 162 -4.33 6.28 0.03
N GLU A 163 -4.67 5.83 1.22
CA GLU A 163 -4.32 6.51 2.46
C GLU A 163 -2.98 6.01 3.00
N HIS A 164 -2.80 4.70 3.01
CA HIS A 164 -1.52 4.10 3.39
C HIS A 164 -1.33 2.72 2.77
N LEU A 165 -0.07 2.34 2.66
CA LEU A 165 0.41 1.01 2.34
C LEU A 165 1.37 0.57 3.44
N GLU A 166 1.12 -0.59 4.04
CA GLU A 166 1.94 -1.15 5.11
C GLU A 166 2.41 -2.56 4.75
N ILE A 167 3.66 -2.88 5.08
CA ILE A 167 4.21 -4.24 4.96
C ILE A 167 4.86 -4.63 6.29
N THR A 168 4.49 -5.78 6.82
CA THR A 168 4.98 -6.28 8.10
C THR A 168 5.24 -7.79 8.06
N ASN A 169 6.07 -8.29 8.97
CA ASN A 169 6.18 -9.72 9.19
C ASN A 169 5.37 -10.14 10.41
N PRO A 170 4.36 -11.02 10.25
CA PRO A 170 3.52 -11.46 11.37
C PRO A 170 4.26 -12.34 12.40
N LYS A 171 5.40 -12.91 11.99
CA LYS A 171 6.23 -13.78 12.85
C LYS A 171 7.70 -13.59 12.54
N PRO A 172 8.60 -13.66 13.56
CA PRO A 172 10.03 -13.67 13.32
C PRO A 172 10.44 -14.79 12.35
N PHE A 173 11.38 -14.50 11.47
CA PHE A 173 11.94 -15.48 10.54
C PHE A 173 13.42 -15.21 10.25
N ARG A 174 14.08 -16.12 9.55
CA ARG A 174 15.47 -15.96 9.12
C ARG A 174 15.51 -15.82 7.60
N PRO A 175 15.70 -14.60 7.06
CA PRO A 175 15.88 -14.38 5.63
C PRO A 175 17.18 -15.01 5.14
N GLN A 176 18.20 -15.04 6.01
CA GLN A 176 19.51 -15.69 5.80
C GLN A 176 19.88 -16.52 7.02
N ILE A 177 20.82 -17.45 6.87
CA ILE A 177 21.23 -18.37 7.96
C ILE A 177 21.71 -17.62 9.19
N THR A 178 22.43 -16.51 8.98
CA THR A 178 23.09 -15.70 10.03
C THR A 178 22.23 -14.58 10.57
N VAL A 179 21.16 -14.19 9.85
CA VAL A 179 20.33 -13.03 10.20
C VAL A 179 18.95 -13.48 10.62
N LYS A 180 18.51 -13.10 11.83
CA LYS A 180 17.15 -13.28 12.32
C LYS A 180 16.40 -11.95 12.24
N LEU A 181 15.34 -11.89 11.46
CA LEU A 181 14.42 -10.77 11.41
C LEU A 181 13.33 -10.98 12.45
N ASN A 182 13.40 -10.25 13.55
CA ASN A 182 12.41 -10.34 14.62
C ASN A 182 11.13 -9.58 14.24
N ARG A 183 11.28 -8.34 13.80
CA ARG A 183 10.19 -7.48 13.35
C ARG A 183 10.67 -6.67 12.16
N PHE A 184 9.83 -6.57 11.16
CA PHE A 184 9.91 -5.64 10.06
C PHE A 184 8.58 -4.91 9.96
N PHE A 185 8.64 -3.62 9.81
CA PHE A 185 7.49 -2.76 9.61
C PHE A 185 7.90 -1.64 8.66
N SER A 186 7.16 -1.47 7.60
CA SER A 186 7.31 -0.35 6.67
C SER A 186 5.92 0.15 6.32
N ARG A 187 5.71 1.45 6.46
CA ARG A 187 4.44 2.12 6.17
C ARG A 187 4.71 3.37 5.37
N PHE A 188 3.90 3.56 4.35
CA PHE A 188 3.86 4.73 3.49
C PHE A 188 2.47 5.35 3.65
N ASP A 189 2.41 6.60 4.09
CA ASP A 189 1.21 7.42 4.16
C ASP A 189 1.22 8.42 2.98
N PHE A 190 0.04 8.60 2.31
CA PHE A 190 -0.10 9.35 1.06
C PHE A 190 -1.08 10.51 1.18
#